data_bd3a5f0cbfa49f4855e854b9f273e976
#
_entry.id   bd3a5f0cbfa49f4855e854b9f273e976
#
_cell.length_a   1.000
_cell.length_b   1.000
_cell.length_c   1.000
_cell.angle_alpha   90.00
_cell.angle_beta   90.00
_cell.angle_gamma   90.00
#
_symmetry.space_group_name_H-M   'P 1'
#
loop_
_entity.id
_entity.type
_entity.pdbx_description
1 polymer ?
#
loop_
_entity_poly.entity_id
_entity_poly.type
_entity_poly.pdbx_seq_one_letter_code
_entity_poly.pdbx_strand_id
1 'polypeptide(L)'
;MSWLQVRLALTPAQAETYEDLMLELGAVSVTFMDAEDQPIFEPDLGTTPLWSQTHLLALFEGDTDAAALEQRVQLLANGLVYEVERLEDQEWERSWMDNFQPMRFGQRLWIVPSWHEAPEPEAVNLLLDPGLAFGTGTHPTTSLCLQWLDGEPVQGLQVLDFGCGSGILAIAALLLGAERAVGTDIDVQALEASRENANRNGIDPARFPLYLPADLPTEQADVVVANILAGPLVGLAEQITRLTRIGGRLALSGILAEQAEDVRAAYAGCFDLEPTATLDGWVRISGTRRR
;
A
#
# COMPACT_ATOMS: atom_id res chain seq x y z
N MET A 1 -22.31 -18.23 5.67
CA MET A 1 -23.42 -17.93 4.73
C MET A 1 -22.92 -18.21 3.34
N SER A 2 -23.72 -18.77 2.43
CA SER A 2 -23.33 -18.92 1.03
C SER A 2 -23.79 -17.70 0.24
N TRP A 3 -23.09 -17.41 -0.86
CA TRP A 3 -23.44 -16.33 -1.79
C TRP A 3 -23.53 -16.89 -3.20
N LEU A 4 -24.29 -16.21 -4.09
CA LEU A 4 -24.19 -16.42 -5.52
C LEU A 4 -23.46 -15.22 -6.13
N GLN A 5 -22.48 -15.47 -6.99
CA GLN A 5 -21.75 -14.47 -7.74
C GLN A 5 -22.08 -14.59 -9.22
N VAL A 6 -22.41 -13.47 -9.84
CA VAL A 6 -22.49 -13.32 -11.29
C VAL A 6 -21.28 -12.50 -11.74
N ARG A 7 -20.51 -13.04 -12.67
CA ARG A 7 -19.41 -12.33 -13.34
C ARG A 7 -19.79 -12.05 -14.79
N LEU A 8 -19.61 -10.81 -15.23
CA LEU A 8 -19.81 -10.38 -16.60
C LEU A 8 -18.55 -9.72 -17.15
N ALA A 9 -18.14 -10.07 -18.36
CA ALA A 9 -17.06 -9.37 -19.05
C ALA A 9 -17.64 -8.19 -19.85
N LEU A 10 -17.21 -6.96 -19.55
CA LEU A 10 -17.78 -5.71 -20.05
C LEU A 10 -16.70 -4.79 -20.61
N THR A 11 -17.12 -3.88 -21.48
CA THR A 11 -16.38 -2.66 -21.80
C THR A 11 -16.82 -1.53 -20.86
N PRO A 12 -16.00 -0.47 -20.65
CA PRO A 12 -16.38 0.68 -19.83
C PRO A 12 -17.72 1.31 -20.20
N ALA A 13 -18.04 1.36 -21.49
CA ALA A 13 -19.30 1.93 -21.98
C ALA A 13 -20.55 1.14 -21.56
N GLN A 14 -20.39 -0.10 -21.15
CA GLN A 14 -21.48 -1.00 -20.72
C GLN A 14 -21.64 -1.03 -19.20
N ALA A 15 -20.64 -0.55 -18.45
CA ALA A 15 -20.53 -0.74 -17.00
C ALA A 15 -21.78 -0.24 -16.26
N GLU A 16 -22.15 1.02 -16.44
CA GLU A 16 -23.31 1.64 -15.75
C GLU A 16 -24.61 0.90 -16.04
N THR A 17 -24.83 0.53 -17.32
CA THR A 17 -26.06 -0.18 -17.72
C THR A 17 -26.18 -1.54 -17.04
N TYR A 18 -25.06 -2.30 -16.98
CA TYR A 18 -25.10 -3.63 -16.38
C TYR A 18 -25.03 -3.59 -14.84
N GLU A 19 -24.45 -2.57 -14.25
CA GLU A 19 -24.57 -2.30 -12.81
C GLU A 19 -26.04 -2.15 -12.42
N ASP A 20 -26.76 -1.25 -13.09
CA ASP A 20 -28.19 -1.03 -12.84
C ASP A 20 -29.01 -2.31 -13.01
N LEU A 21 -28.75 -3.07 -14.10
CA LEU A 21 -29.44 -4.33 -14.37
C LEU A 21 -29.19 -5.38 -13.26
N MET A 22 -27.96 -5.49 -12.73
CA MET A 22 -27.66 -6.43 -11.65
C MET A 22 -28.33 -6.01 -10.34
N LEU A 23 -28.35 -4.73 -10.02
CA LEU A 23 -29.08 -4.19 -8.87
C LEU A 23 -30.59 -4.42 -8.99
N GLU A 24 -31.19 -4.22 -10.18
CA GLU A 24 -32.60 -4.52 -10.44
C GLU A 24 -32.93 -6.03 -10.32
N LEU A 25 -31.95 -6.91 -10.62
CA LEU A 25 -32.07 -8.34 -10.40
C LEU A 25 -32.03 -8.73 -8.92
N GLY A 26 -31.64 -7.81 -8.03
CA GLY A 26 -31.56 -8.02 -6.59
C GLY A 26 -30.14 -8.28 -6.08
N ALA A 27 -29.11 -7.88 -6.83
CA ALA A 27 -27.75 -7.92 -6.31
C ALA A 27 -27.61 -7.03 -5.07
N VAL A 28 -26.94 -7.55 -4.03
CA VAL A 28 -26.67 -6.80 -2.78
C VAL A 28 -25.41 -5.95 -2.92
N SER A 29 -24.53 -6.28 -3.85
CA SER A 29 -23.38 -5.45 -4.21
C SER A 29 -22.96 -5.70 -5.65
N VAL A 30 -22.40 -4.67 -6.28
CA VAL A 30 -21.76 -4.74 -7.60
C VAL A 30 -20.35 -4.14 -7.45
N THR A 31 -19.37 -4.82 -8.03
CA THR A 31 -17.96 -4.41 -8.00
C THR A 31 -17.38 -4.55 -9.40
N PHE A 32 -16.55 -3.60 -9.81
CA PHE A 32 -15.77 -3.70 -11.04
C PHE A 32 -14.35 -4.14 -10.74
N MET A 33 -13.82 -5.04 -11.57
CA MET A 33 -12.46 -5.54 -11.47
C MET A 33 -11.78 -5.50 -12.84
N ASP A 34 -10.46 -5.37 -12.82
CA ASP A 34 -9.64 -5.52 -14.01
C ASP A 34 -9.71 -6.96 -14.56
N ALA A 35 -9.88 -7.08 -15.88
CA ALA A 35 -9.94 -8.36 -16.56
C ALA A 35 -8.60 -8.79 -17.20
N GLU A 36 -7.65 -7.86 -17.38
CA GLU A 36 -6.42 -8.06 -18.15
C GLU A 36 -5.13 -7.61 -17.43
N ASP A 37 -5.19 -7.35 -16.12
CA ASP A 37 -4.06 -6.83 -15.34
C ASP A 37 -3.53 -5.49 -15.88
N GLN A 38 -4.47 -4.57 -16.21
CA GLN A 38 -4.17 -3.21 -16.63
C GLN A 38 -4.11 -2.29 -15.42
N PRO A 39 -2.95 -1.93 -14.89
CA PRO A 39 -2.86 -1.15 -13.66
C PRO A 39 -3.34 0.29 -13.88
N ILE A 40 -4.21 0.80 -13.00
CA ILE A 40 -4.58 2.21 -12.88
C ILE A 40 -4.09 2.70 -11.52
N PHE A 41 -2.89 3.29 -11.48
CA PHE A 41 -2.24 3.65 -10.21
C PHE A 41 -2.58 5.06 -9.73
N GLU A 42 -2.69 6.04 -10.64
CA GLU A 42 -2.96 7.45 -10.33
C GLU A 42 -3.98 8.01 -11.32
N PRO A 43 -5.30 7.78 -11.12
CA PRO A 43 -6.30 8.41 -11.95
C PRO A 43 -6.35 9.92 -11.70
N ASP A 44 -6.73 10.69 -12.70
CA ASP A 44 -6.94 12.13 -12.56
C ASP A 44 -7.93 12.42 -11.41
N LEU A 45 -7.65 13.48 -10.64
CA LEU A 45 -8.48 13.88 -9.51
C LEU A 45 -9.96 14.05 -9.92
N GLY A 46 -10.83 13.32 -9.24
CA GLY A 46 -12.28 13.35 -9.48
C GLY A 46 -12.73 12.44 -10.62
N THR A 47 -11.86 11.58 -11.15
CA THR A 47 -12.23 10.54 -12.12
C THR A 47 -12.17 9.16 -11.49
N THR A 48 -13.02 8.26 -12.00
CA THR A 48 -13.00 6.83 -11.68
C THR A 48 -12.93 6.05 -13.00
N PRO A 49 -11.75 6.05 -13.68
CA PRO A 49 -11.63 5.33 -14.93
C PRO A 49 -11.79 3.83 -14.70
N LEU A 50 -12.49 3.16 -15.61
CA LEU A 50 -12.57 1.72 -15.67
C LEU A 50 -11.51 1.17 -16.63
N TRP A 51 -11.10 -0.08 -16.41
CA TRP A 51 -10.17 -0.79 -17.28
C TRP A 51 -10.79 -1.03 -18.67
N SER A 52 -9.94 -1.10 -19.69
CA SER A 52 -10.38 -1.33 -21.10
C SER A 52 -11.22 -2.60 -21.23
N GLN A 53 -10.88 -3.62 -20.45
CA GLN A 53 -11.65 -4.85 -20.22
C GLN A 53 -11.95 -4.94 -18.73
N THR A 54 -13.22 -4.99 -18.40
CA THR A 54 -13.68 -4.93 -17.01
C THR A 54 -14.56 -6.13 -16.70
N HIS A 55 -14.32 -6.79 -15.56
CA HIS A 55 -15.26 -7.73 -14.99
C HIS A 55 -16.20 -6.99 -14.03
N LEU A 56 -17.50 -7.12 -14.24
CA LEU A 56 -18.49 -6.80 -13.25
C LEU A 56 -18.76 -8.05 -12.42
N LEU A 57 -18.65 -7.92 -11.09
CA LEU A 57 -19.00 -8.95 -10.11
C LEU A 57 -20.24 -8.48 -9.35
N ALA A 58 -21.35 -9.20 -9.48
CA ALA A 58 -22.56 -8.96 -8.71
C ALA A 58 -22.77 -10.08 -7.70
N LEU A 59 -22.99 -9.74 -6.42
CA LEU A 59 -23.27 -10.68 -5.35
C LEU A 59 -24.77 -10.71 -5.03
N PHE A 60 -25.30 -11.92 -4.88
CA PHE A 60 -26.68 -12.19 -4.48
C PHE A 60 -26.68 -13.04 -3.22
N GLU A 61 -27.74 -12.93 -2.42
CA GLU A 61 -27.90 -13.77 -1.24
C GLU A 61 -27.94 -15.27 -1.59
N GLY A 62 -27.41 -16.10 -0.70
CA GLY A 62 -27.21 -17.53 -0.98
C GLY A 62 -28.49 -18.36 -1.10
N ASP A 63 -29.65 -17.83 -0.66
CA ASP A 63 -30.96 -18.41 -0.82
C ASP A 63 -31.63 -18.05 -2.18
N THR A 64 -30.98 -17.20 -2.98
CA THR A 64 -31.43 -16.87 -4.34
C THR A 64 -31.49 -18.14 -5.20
N ASP A 65 -32.58 -18.31 -5.95
CA ASP A 65 -32.73 -19.39 -6.92
C ASP A 65 -31.71 -19.23 -8.06
N ALA A 66 -30.64 -20.03 -8.02
CA ALA A 66 -29.54 -19.96 -8.98
C ALA A 66 -30.01 -20.21 -10.42
N ALA A 67 -30.95 -21.14 -10.66
CA ALA A 67 -31.43 -21.46 -12.00
C ALA A 67 -32.27 -20.32 -12.57
N ALA A 68 -33.13 -19.71 -11.75
CA ALA A 68 -33.93 -18.56 -12.15
C ALA A 68 -33.03 -17.32 -12.41
N LEU A 69 -32.01 -17.09 -11.56
CA LEU A 69 -31.04 -16.02 -11.76
C LEU A 69 -30.27 -16.21 -13.06
N GLU A 70 -29.73 -17.39 -13.30
CA GLU A 70 -28.97 -17.71 -14.52
C GLU A 70 -29.79 -17.50 -15.79
N GLN A 71 -31.06 -17.94 -15.81
CA GLN A 71 -31.96 -17.68 -16.94
C GLN A 71 -32.17 -16.18 -17.21
N ARG A 72 -32.32 -15.37 -16.15
CA ARG A 72 -32.49 -13.92 -16.29
C ARG A 72 -31.19 -13.26 -16.76
N VAL A 73 -30.05 -13.66 -16.21
CA VAL A 73 -28.73 -13.17 -16.63
C VAL A 73 -28.48 -13.52 -18.10
N GLN A 74 -28.79 -14.74 -18.53
CA GLN A 74 -28.64 -15.18 -19.92
C GLN A 74 -29.44 -14.29 -20.90
N LEU A 75 -30.67 -13.92 -20.54
CA LEU A 75 -31.48 -13.04 -21.35
C LEU A 75 -30.94 -11.62 -21.42
N LEU A 76 -30.37 -11.12 -20.32
CA LEU A 76 -29.85 -9.76 -20.21
C LEU A 76 -28.44 -9.62 -20.77
N ALA A 77 -27.62 -10.65 -20.67
CA ALA A 77 -26.22 -10.64 -21.12
C ALA A 77 -26.05 -10.34 -22.61
N ASN A 78 -27.08 -10.58 -23.43
CA ASN A 78 -27.11 -10.20 -24.84
C ASN A 78 -25.82 -10.55 -25.62
N GLY A 79 -25.30 -11.76 -25.39
CA GLY A 79 -24.09 -12.26 -26.05
C GLY A 79 -22.76 -11.96 -25.29
N LEU A 80 -22.80 -11.29 -24.15
CA LEU A 80 -21.64 -11.15 -23.28
C LEU A 80 -21.27 -12.49 -22.65
N VAL A 81 -19.98 -12.64 -22.36
CA VAL A 81 -19.49 -13.76 -21.56
C VAL A 81 -19.88 -13.53 -20.10
N TYR A 82 -20.55 -14.52 -19.52
CA TYR A 82 -20.92 -14.49 -18.11
C TYR A 82 -20.67 -15.84 -17.43
N GLU A 83 -20.58 -15.79 -16.12
CA GLU A 83 -20.41 -16.95 -15.23
C GLU A 83 -21.28 -16.74 -13.98
N VAL A 84 -21.95 -17.82 -13.55
CA VAL A 84 -22.70 -17.82 -12.29
C VAL A 84 -22.10 -18.89 -11.38
N GLU A 85 -21.58 -18.49 -10.23
CA GLU A 85 -20.88 -19.35 -9.31
C GLU A 85 -21.49 -19.24 -7.91
N ARG A 86 -21.55 -20.38 -7.20
CA ARG A 86 -21.90 -20.39 -5.77
C ARG A 86 -20.63 -20.26 -4.96
N LEU A 87 -20.52 -19.17 -4.22
CA LEU A 87 -19.44 -18.98 -3.26
C LEU A 87 -19.87 -19.59 -1.92
N GLU A 88 -19.17 -20.64 -1.51
CA GLU A 88 -19.31 -21.16 -0.16
C GLU A 88 -18.58 -20.23 0.83
N ASP A 89 -19.09 -20.18 2.06
CA ASP A 89 -18.46 -19.43 3.14
C ASP A 89 -17.09 -20.04 3.42
N GLN A 90 -16.06 -19.43 2.91
CA GLN A 90 -14.69 -19.78 3.25
C GLN A 90 -14.25 -18.89 4.40
N GLU A 91 -13.50 -19.44 5.34
CA GLU A 91 -12.80 -18.65 6.36
C GLU A 91 -11.69 -17.83 5.64
N TRP A 92 -12.11 -16.78 4.94
CA TRP A 92 -11.22 -15.89 4.18
C TRP A 92 -10.06 -15.38 5.04
N GLU A 93 -10.32 -15.22 6.35
CA GLU A 93 -9.30 -14.82 7.32
C GLU A 93 -8.15 -15.83 7.41
N ARG A 94 -8.36 -17.12 7.14
CA ARG A 94 -7.30 -18.14 7.19
C ARG A 94 -6.57 -18.31 5.86
N SER A 95 -7.25 -18.19 4.74
CA SER A 95 -6.62 -18.46 3.45
C SER A 95 -5.50 -17.49 3.08
N TRP A 96 -5.59 -16.22 3.50
CA TRP A 96 -4.52 -15.26 3.31
C TRP A 96 -3.41 -15.38 4.37
N MET A 97 -3.74 -15.84 5.61
CA MET A 97 -2.74 -16.09 6.65
C MET A 97 -1.74 -17.17 6.23
N ASP A 98 -2.19 -18.21 5.55
CA ASP A 98 -1.32 -19.29 5.06
C ASP A 98 -0.33 -18.81 4.00
N ASN A 99 -0.67 -17.76 3.26
CA ASN A 99 0.16 -17.17 2.21
C ASN A 99 1.14 -16.10 2.73
N PHE A 100 0.93 -15.57 3.95
CA PHE A 100 1.78 -14.52 4.52
C PHE A 100 2.83 -15.13 5.44
N GLN A 101 4.02 -15.37 4.87
CA GLN A 101 5.16 -16.00 5.53
C GLN A 101 6.17 -14.96 6.01
N PRO A 102 7.04 -15.27 6.99
CA PRO A 102 8.14 -14.39 7.35
C PRO A 102 9.03 -14.04 6.16
N MET A 103 9.33 -12.75 5.99
CA MET A 103 10.09 -12.22 4.84
C MET A 103 11.32 -11.48 5.31
N ARG A 104 12.45 -11.71 4.62
CA ARG A 104 13.73 -11.01 4.90
C ARG A 104 13.92 -9.82 3.97
N PHE A 105 14.35 -8.70 4.55
CA PHE A 105 14.70 -7.47 3.83
C PHE A 105 16.15 -7.07 4.17
N GLY A 106 17.02 -7.06 3.16
CA GLY A 106 18.43 -6.79 3.37
C GLY A 106 19.15 -7.93 4.09
N GLN A 107 19.95 -7.61 5.12
CA GLN A 107 20.80 -8.57 5.83
C GLN A 107 20.30 -8.93 7.23
N ARG A 108 19.66 -8.00 7.93
CA ARG A 108 19.31 -8.09 9.35
C ARG A 108 17.82 -8.07 9.63
N LEU A 109 17.02 -7.43 8.75
CA LEU A 109 15.62 -7.13 8.99
C LEU A 109 14.71 -8.25 8.48
N TRP A 110 13.79 -8.69 9.33
CA TRP A 110 12.70 -9.60 9.01
C TRP A 110 11.36 -8.95 9.33
N ILE A 111 10.36 -9.21 8.50
CA ILE A 111 8.96 -9.00 8.84
C ILE A 111 8.36 -10.35 9.16
N VAL A 112 7.75 -10.45 10.34
CA VAL A 112 7.25 -11.70 10.89
C VAL A 112 5.78 -11.50 11.29
N PRO A 113 4.83 -12.25 10.68
CA PRO A 113 3.45 -12.27 11.13
C PRO A 113 3.34 -12.81 12.56
N SER A 114 2.35 -12.35 13.33
CA SER A 114 2.20 -12.74 14.75
C SER A 114 1.93 -14.23 14.98
N TRP A 115 1.48 -14.95 13.95
CA TRP A 115 1.23 -16.41 13.98
C TRP A 115 2.42 -17.26 13.52
N HIS A 116 3.56 -16.64 13.24
CA HIS A 116 4.80 -17.33 12.90
C HIS A 116 5.89 -17.07 13.92
N GLU A 117 6.79 -18.03 14.09
CA GLU A 117 8.03 -17.82 14.81
C GLU A 117 9.06 -17.14 13.90
N ALA A 118 9.90 -16.29 14.50
CA ALA A 118 10.97 -15.63 13.77
C ALA A 118 11.99 -16.67 13.25
N PRO A 119 12.28 -16.73 11.94
CA PRO A 119 13.27 -17.68 11.41
C PRO A 119 14.68 -17.48 11.96
N GLU A 120 15.05 -16.24 12.27
CA GLU A 120 16.31 -15.84 12.88
C GLU A 120 16.01 -14.98 14.12
N PRO A 121 15.84 -15.58 15.31
CA PRO A 121 15.45 -14.83 16.53
C PRO A 121 16.43 -13.73 16.94
N GLU A 122 17.72 -13.87 16.63
CA GLU A 122 18.76 -12.87 16.92
C GLU A 122 18.82 -11.72 15.91
N ALA A 123 18.08 -11.82 14.80
CA ALA A 123 17.98 -10.76 13.81
C ALA A 123 16.98 -9.68 14.26
N VAL A 124 16.87 -8.60 13.49
CA VAL A 124 15.87 -7.55 13.72
C VAL A 124 14.52 -8.05 13.19
N ASN A 125 13.63 -8.44 14.10
CA ASN A 125 12.31 -8.98 13.75
C ASN A 125 11.24 -7.93 14.01
N LEU A 126 10.58 -7.47 12.95
CA LEU A 126 9.44 -6.60 12.99
C LEU A 126 8.15 -7.43 12.91
N LEU A 127 7.35 -7.40 13.97
CA LEU A 127 6.06 -8.08 14.01
C LEU A 127 5.02 -7.25 13.28
N LEU A 128 4.48 -7.79 12.19
CA LEU A 128 3.46 -7.11 11.40
C LEU A 128 2.45 -8.11 10.83
N ASP A 129 1.19 -7.88 11.14
CA ASP A 129 0.09 -8.59 10.51
C ASP A 129 -0.49 -7.74 9.38
N PRO A 130 -0.84 -8.33 8.23
CA PRO A 130 -1.60 -7.63 7.20
C PRO A 130 -2.89 -7.07 7.79
N GLY A 131 -3.13 -5.79 7.53
CA GLY A 131 -4.30 -5.05 8.02
C GLY A 131 -4.88 -4.15 6.95
N LEU A 132 -5.79 -3.27 7.34
CA LEU A 132 -6.46 -2.31 6.44
C LEU A 132 -5.53 -1.18 5.98
N ALA A 133 -4.46 -0.88 6.73
CA ALA A 133 -3.50 0.16 6.36
C ALA A 133 -2.49 -0.35 5.33
N PHE A 134 -2.11 0.51 4.38
CA PHE A 134 -1.07 0.22 3.39
C PHE A 134 0.29 -0.03 4.07
N GLY A 135 1.10 -0.92 3.46
CA GLY A 135 2.45 -1.22 3.93
C GLY A 135 2.54 -2.52 4.72
N THR A 136 2.20 -3.66 4.08
CA THR A 136 2.37 -5.01 4.66
C THR A 136 3.77 -5.59 4.44
N GLY A 137 4.64 -4.86 3.74
CA GLY A 137 5.99 -5.34 3.35
C GLY A 137 6.04 -6.08 2.01
N THR A 138 4.94 -6.66 1.55
CA THR A 138 4.90 -7.45 0.31
C THR A 138 5.00 -6.61 -0.96
N HIS A 139 4.59 -5.34 -0.90
CA HIS A 139 4.64 -4.46 -2.07
C HIS A 139 6.10 -4.08 -2.41
N PRO A 140 6.50 -4.08 -3.70
CA PRO A 140 7.86 -3.76 -4.13
C PRO A 140 8.40 -2.44 -3.57
N THR A 141 7.57 -1.39 -3.47
CA THR A 141 7.96 -0.08 -2.95
C THR A 141 8.37 -0.12 -1.48
N THR A 142 7.62 -0.86 -0.66
CA THR A 142 7.92 -1.07 0.75
C THR A 142 9.20 -1.90 0.91
N SER A 143 9.34 -2.97 0.09
CA SER A 143 10.54 -3.80 0.04
C SER A 143 11.80 -2.99 -0.27
N LEU A 144 11.75 -2.11 -1.28
CA LEU A 144 12.86 -1.23 -1.65
C LEU A 144 13.28 -0.28 -0.52
N CYS A 145 12.30 0.26 0.24
CA CYS A 145 12.57 1.14 1.38
C CYS A 145 13.16 0.37 2.57
N LEU A 146 12.61 -0.81 2.90
CA LEU A 146 13.11 -1.64 4.01
C LEU A 146 14.53 -2.14 3.76
N GLN A 147 14.84 -2.60 2.53
CA GLN A 147 16.20 -2.99 2.14
C GLN A 147 17.19 -1.83 2.26
N TRP A 148 16.75 -0.63 1.88
CA TRP A 148 17.58 0.56 2.01
C TRP A 148 17.82 0.92 3.48
N LEU A 149 16.77 0.94 4.32
CA LEU A 149 16.89 1.21 5.75
C LEU A 149 17.81 0.21 6.46
N ASP A 150 17.75 -1.08 6.07
CA ASP A 150 18.66 -2.10 6.63
C ASP A 150 20.13 -1.82 6.31
N GLY A 151 20.41 -1.22 5.15
CA GLY A 151 21.76 -0.82 4.73
C GLY A 151 22.24 0.51 5.29
N GLU A 152 21.34 1.37 5.82
CA GLU A 152 21.69 2.70 6.32
C GLU A 152 22.12 2.66 7.79
N PRO A 153 23.09 3.51 8.20
CA PRO A 153 23.52 3.63 9.58
C PRO A 153 22.55 4.49 10.40
N VAL A 154 21.33 4.00 10.61
CA VAL A 154 20.27 4.75 11.32
C VAL A 154 20.43 4.80 12.84
N GLN A 155 21.43 4.11 13.41
CA GLN A 155 21.64 4.03 14.84
C GLN A 155 21.82 5.40 15.51
N GLY A 156 20.97 5.72 16.50
CA GLY A 156 20.98 6.98 17.24
C GLY A 156 20.48 8.18 16.46
N LEU A 157 19.93 7.97 15.24
CA LEU A 157 19.42 9.03 14.38
C LEU A 157 17.93 9.27 14.59
N GLN A 158 17.46 10.45 14.15
CA GLN A 158 16.05 10.80 14.05
C GLN A 158 15.54 10.52 12.64
N VAL A 159 14.45 9.80 12.54
CA VAL A 159 13.82 9.39 11.27
C VAL A 159 12.46 10.05 11.15
N LEU A 160 12.11 10.52 9.96
CA LEU A 160 10.76 10.94 9.59
C LEU A 160 10.21 9.99 8.54
N ASP A 161 9.05 9.41 8.83
CA ASP A 161 8.25 8.59 7.90
C ASP A 161 7.07 9.43 7.40
N PHE A 162 7.18 9.91 6.16
CA PHE A 162 6.24 10.84 5.56
C PHE A 162 5.23 10.07 4.70
N GLY A 163 3.98 9.97 5.14
CA GLY A 163 2.98 9.03 4.65
C GLY A 163 3.21 7.65 5.27
N CYS A 164 3.16 7.58 6.61
CA CYS A 164 3.64 6.41 7.34
C CYS A 164 2.75 5.16 7.20
N GLY A 165 1.48 5.30 6.82
CA GLY A 165 0.57 4.17 6.64
C GLY A 165 0.50 3.26 7.87
N SER A 166 0.94 2.01 7.73
CA SER A 166 1.06 1.04 8.83
C SER A 166 2.17 1.34 9.84
N GLY A 167 3.03 2.34 9.57
CA GLY A 167 4.22 2.67 10.36
C GLY A 167 5.42 1.76 10.13
N ILE A 168 5.35 0.86 9.16
CA ILE A 168 6.35 -0.20 8.94
C ILE A 168 7.77 0.34 8.79
N LEU A 169 7.96 1.47 8.05
CA LEU A 169 9.29 2.02 7.81
C LEU A 169 9.85 2.70 9.07
N ALA A 170 9.02 3.45 9.78
CA ALA A 170 9.40 4.06 11.06
C ALA A 170 9.74 3.01 12.12
N ILE A 171 8.91 1.95 12.25
CA ILE A 171 9.13 0.86 13.20
C ILE A 171 10.40 0.10 12.82
N ALA A 172 10.63 -0.20 11.54
CA ALA A 172 11.86 -0.80 11.06
C ALA A 172 13.09 0.03 11.45
N ALA A 173 13.06 1.35 11.21
CA ALA A 173 14.16 2.24 11.59
C ALA A 173 14.43 2.22 13.10
N LEU A 174 13.37 2.22 13.94
CA LEU A 174 13.49 2.14 15.41
C LEU A 174 14.10 0.82 15.88
N LEU A 175 13.69 -0.30 15.29
CA LEU A 175 14.25 -1.63 15.59
C LEU A 175 15.69 -1.77 15.10
N LEU A 176 16.06 -1.09 14.00
CA LEU A 176 17.43 -1.00 13.50
C LEU A 176 18.32 -0.06 14.33
N GLY A 177 17.77 0.60 15.35
CA GLY A 177 18.52 1.37 16.34
C GLY A 177 18.36 2.89 16.22
N ALA A 178 17.45 3.42 15.41
CA ALA A 178 17.14 4.85 15.44
C ALA A 178 16.71 5.29 16.83
N GLU A 179 17.13 6.47 17.26
CA GLU A 179 16.77 7.02 18.58
C GLU A 179 15.27 7.33 18.64
N ARG A 180 14.76 7.96 17.58
CA ARG A 180 13.37 8.40 17.47
C ARG A 180 12.92 8.32 16.03
N ALA A 181 11.66 8.00 15.81
CA ALA A 181 10.99 8.17 14.53
C ALA A 181 9.76 9.06 14.72
N VAL A 182 9.44 9.86 13.71
CA VAL A 182 8.19 10.63 13.64
C VAL A 182 7.41 10.11 12.45
N GLY A 183 6.12 9.84 12.61
CA GLY A 183 5.25 9.47 11.51
C GLY A 183 4.22 10.57 11.21
N THR A 184 3.91 10.77 9.94
CA THR A 184 2.79 11.62 9.53
C THR A 184 1.99 10.94 8.41
N ASP A 185 0.67 11.06 8.48
CA ASP A 185 -0.24 10.58 7.45
C ASP A 185 -1.49 11.47 7.39
N ILE A 186 -2.11 11.54 6.22
CA ILE A 186 -3.38 12.27 6.02
C ILE A 186 -4.58 11.48 6.57
N ASP A 187 -4.44 10.16 6.69
CA ASP A 187 -5.47 9.25 7.16
C ASP A 187 -5.30 8.97 8.66
N VAL A 188 -6.31 9.32 9.45
CA VAL A 188 -6.37 9.02 10.89
C VAL A 188 -6.30 7.52 11.16
N GLN A 189 -6.90 6.67 10.30
CA GLN A 189 -6.85 5.22 10.45
C GLN A 189 -5.42 4.68 10.27
N ALA A 190 -4.64 5.26 9.35
CA ALA A 190 -3.22 4.94 9.18
C ALA A 190 -2.42 5.26 10.45
N LEU A 191 -2.68 6.42 11.08
CA LEU A 191 -2.02 6.79 12.36
C LEU A 191 -2.41 5.83 13.51
N GLU A 192 -3.64 5.36 13.55
CA GLU A 192 -4.06 4.36 14.53
C GLU A 192 -3.38 3.01 14.30
N ALA A 193 -3.35 2.53 13.04
CA ALA A 193 -2.65 1.31 12.67
C ALA A 193 -1.13 1.39 12.99
N SER A 194 -0.50 2.52 12.69
CA SER A 194 0.89 2.79 13.05
C SER A 194 1.14 2.66 14.56
N ARG A 195 0.23 3.20 15.38
CA ARG A 195 0.33 3.14 16.84
C ARG A 195 0.18 1.71 17.36
N GLU A 196 -0.79 0.97 16.83
CA GLU A 196 -1.01 -0.43 17.19
C GLU A 196 0.18 -1.32 16.82
N ASN A 197 0.72 -1.15 15.61
CA ASN A 197 1.89 -1.88 15.16
C ASN A 197 3.15 -1.54 15.98
N ALA A 198 3.34 -0.27 16.35
CA ALA A 198 4.42 0.14 17.23
C ALA A 198 4.31 -0.52 18.62
N ASN A 199 3.10 -0.52 19.21
CA ASN A 199 2.83 -1.19 20.48
C ASN A 199 3.11 -2.69 20.41
N ARG A 200 2.72 -3.36 19.33
CA ARG A 200 2.99 -4.79 19.09
C ARG A 200 4.49 -5.10 19.06
N ASN A 201 5.29 -4.16 18.58
CA ASN A 201 6.76 -4.24 18.56
C ASN A 201 7.45 -3.71 19.82
N GLY A 202 6.70 -3.39 20.87
CA GLY A 202 7.26 -2.89 22.13
C GLY A 202 7.90 -1.50 22.02
N ILE A 203 7.54 -0.71 21.01
CA ILE A 203 8.06 0.65 20.84
C ILE A 203 7.39 1.60 21.84
N ASP A 204 8.20 2.32 22.59
CA ASP A 204 7.72 3.38 23.48
C ASP A 204 7.02 4.48 22.64
N PRO A 205 5.77 4.87 22.94
CA PRO A 205 5.08 5.95 22.24
C PRO A 205 5.84 7.28 22.18
N ALA A 206 6.68 7.57 23.17
CA ALA A 206 7.54 8.76 23.17
C ALA A 206 8.60 8.73 22.07
N ARG A 207 8.99 7.53 21.62
CA ARG A 207 9.95 7.35 20.52
C ARG A 207 9.29 7.39 19.13
N PHE A 208 7.97 7.24 19.05
CA PHE A 208 7.24 7.26 17.77
C PHE A 208 5.98 8.12 17.87
N PRO A 209 6.10 9.45 18.00
CA PRO A 209 4.96 10.36 17.91
C PRO A 209 4.43 10.41 16.48
N LEU A 210 3.10 10.50 16.37
CA LEU A 210 2.32 10.47 15.14
C LEU A 210 1.50 11.74 15.00
N TYR A 211 1.50 12.34 13.79
CA TYR A 211 0.87 13.62 13.53
C TYR A 211 0.06 13.60 12.24
N LEU A 212 -1.02 14.35 12.19
CA LEU A 212 -1.58 14.81 10.93
C LEU A 212 -0.64 15.85 10.29
N PRO A 213 -0.64 16.03 8.96
CA PRO A 213 0.29 16.95 8.28
C PRO A 213 0.22 18.39 8.79
N ALA A 214 -0.96 18.84 9.24
CA ALA A 214 -1.15 20.18 9.80
C ALA A 214 -0.44 20.39 11.16
N ASP A 215 -0.26 19.31 11.92
CA ASP A 215 0.33 19.31 13.26
C ASP A 215 1.78 18.82 13.27
N LEU A 216 2.34 18.47 12.08
CA LEU A 216 3.69 17.95 11.96
C LEU A 216 4.71 19.00 12.41
N PRO A 217 5.58 18.69 13.39
CA PRO A 217 6.66 19.60 13.78
C PRO A 217 7.60 19.91 12.61
N THR A 218 8.17 21.12 12.62
CA THR A 218 9.11 21.57 11.57
C THR A 218 10.56 21.16 11.84
N GLU A 219 10.78 20.31 12.84
CA GLU A 219 12.11 19.79 13.18
C GLU A 219 12.64 18.94 12.03
N GLN A 220 13.94 19.11 11.77
CA GLN A 220 14.62 18.37 10.70
C GLN A 220 15.05 17.00 11.18
N ALA A 221 14.77 15.97 10.37
CA ALA A 221 15.24 14.61 10.63
C ALA A 221 16.58 14.33 9.93
N ASP A 222 17.33 13.40 10.50
CA ASP A 222 18.56 12.87 9.92
C ASP A 222 18.30 12.03 8.68
N VAL A 223 17.19 11.29 8.72
CA VAL A 223 16.71 10.42 7.65
C VAL A 223 15.24 10.71 7.40
N VAL A 224 14.86 10.93 6.15
CA VAL A 224 13.47 11.04 5.73
C VAL A 224 13.16 9.92 4.76
N VAL A 225 12.10 9.18 5.04
CA VAL A 225 11.54 8.18 4.13
C VAL A 225 10.13 8.60 3.74
N ALA A 226 9.78 8.42 2.47
CA ALA A 226 8.42 8.64 1.99
C ALA A 226 8.07 7.60 0.93
N ASN A 227 7.10 6.74 1.24
CA ASN A 227 6.59 5.73 0.33
C ASN A 227 5.15 6.08 -0.05
N ILE A 228 5.00 7.14 -0.84
CA ILE A 228 3.72 7.68 -1.32
C ILE A 228 3.77 7.86 -2.84
N LEU A 229 2.64 8.17 -3.46
CA LEU A 229 2.53 8.32 -4.91
C LEU A 229 3.45 9.43 -5.47
N ALA A 230 3.85 9.30 -6.74
CA ALA A 230 4.79 10.20 -7.40
C ALA A 230 4.29 11.65 -7.49
N GLY A 231 3.01 11.87 -7.81
CA GLY A 231 2.42 13.20 -7.89
C GLY A 231 2.58 14.00 -6.58
N PRO A 232 2.13 13.48 -5.42
CA PRO A 232 2.40 14.05 -4.11
C PRO A 232 3.88 14.27 -3.81
N LEU A 233 4.79 13.34 -4.16
CA LEU A 233 6.23 13.51 -3.96
C LEU A 233 6.78 14.72 -4.70
N VAL A 234 6.35 14.97 -5.93
CA VAL A 234 6.74 16.15 -6.69
C VAL A 234 6.15 17.43 -6.06
N GLY A 235 4.85 17.41 -5.73
CA GLY A 235 4.16 18.57 -5.16
C GLY A 235 4.69 19.00 -3.78
N LEU A 236 5.16 18.05 -2.97
CA LEU A 236 5.65 18.25 -1.61
C LEU A 236 7.19 18.31 -1.52
N ALA A 237 7.90 18.35 -2.65
CA ALA A 237 9.36 18.27 -2.69
C ALA A 237 10.04 19.36 -1.83
N GLU A 238 9.53 20.58 -1.83
CA GLU A 238 10.06 21.66 -0.99
C GLU A 238 9.86 21.39 0.50
N GLN A 239 8.69 20.85 0.90
CA GLN A 239 8.39 20.52 2.29
C GLN A 239 9.28 19.37 2.79
N ILE A 240 9.37 18.28 2.03
CA ILE A 240 10.20 17.10 2.35
C ILE A 240 11.68 17.52 2.42
N THR A 241 12.12 18.35 1.48
CA THR A 241 13.48 18.91 1.53
C THR A 241 13.72 19.69 2.82
N ARG A 242 12.81 20.58 3.23
CA ARG A 242 12.97 21.36 4.47
C ARG A 242 13.04 20.49 5.72
N LEU A 243 12.30 19.38 5.76
CA LEU A 243 12.26 18.44 6.86
C LEU A 243 13.48 17.51 6.92
N THR A 244 14.25 17.38 5.85
CA THR A 244 15.51 16.63 5.84
C THR A 244 16.64 17.59 6.26
N ARG A 245 17.47 17.27 7.24
CA ARG A 245 18.63 18.13 7.61
C ARG A 245 19.67 18.19 6.49
N ILE A 246 20.52 19.23 6.50
CA ILE A 246 21.69 19.29 5.62
C ILE A 246 22.63 18.11 5.91
N GLY A 247 23.06 17.39 4.90
CA GLY A 247 23.80 16.14 5.03
C GLY A 247 22.93 14.94 5.45
N GLY A 248 21.63 15.15 5.65
CA GLY A 248 20.66 14.09 5.95
C GLY A 248 20.33 13.23 4.73
N ARG A 249 19.81 12.04 4.97
CA ARG A 249 19.48 11.04 3.99
C ARG A 249 18.01 11.09 3.61
N LEU A 250 17.71 10.80 2.35
CA LEU A 250 16.35 10.76 1.80
C LEU A 250 16.16 9.44 1.05
N ALA A 251 14.99 8.81 1.22
CA ALA A 251 14.51 7.74 0.35
C ALA A 251 13.03 7.96 0.00
N LEU A 252 12.76 7.96 -1.30
CA LEU A 252 11.43 8.14 -1.89
C LEU A 252 11.05 6.88 -2.65
N SER A 253 9.85 6.37 -2.46
CA SER A 253 9.29 5.24 -3.20
C SER A 253 7.77 5.42 -3.35
N GLY A 254 7.07 4.44 -3.95
CA GLY A 254 5.69 4.62 -4.42
C GLY A 254 5.66 5.22 -5.83
N ILE A 255 6.75 5.03 -6.58
CA ILE A 255 7.03 5.67 -7.87
C ILE A 255 7.13 4.56 -8.92
N LEU A 256 6.41 4.68 -10.03
CA LEU A 256 6.60 3.83 -11.19
C LEU A 256 7.89 4.21 -11.95
N ALA A 257 8.48 3.24 -12.62
CA ALA A 257 9.73 3.47 -13.38
C ALA A 257 9.61 4.62 -14.39
N GLU A 258 8.44 4.79 -15.02
CA GLU A 258 8.14 5.88 -15.96
C GLU A 258 8.02 7.26 -15.31
N GLN A 259 7.70 7.32 -14.01
CA GLN A 259 7.56 8.56 -13.24
C GLN A 259 8.89 9.00 -12.58
N ALA A 260 9.92 8.15 -12.63
CA ALA A 260 11.16 8.34 -11.89
C ALA A 260 11.87 9.66 -12.22
N GLU A 261 11.90 10.05 -13.49
CA GLU A 261 12.62 11.27 -13.92
C GLU A 261 11.94 12.55 -13.40
N ASP A 262 10.63 12.61 -13.33
CA ASP A 262 9.89 13.76 -12.81
C ASP A 262 10.17 13.95 -11.31
N VAL A 263 10.13 12.87 -10.54
CA VAL A 263 10.46 12.89 -9.12
C VAL A 263 11.95 13.25 -8.93
N ARG A 264 12.87 12.66 -9.68
CA ARG A 264 14.30 13.00 -9.62
C ARG A 264 14.55 14.48 -9.89
N ALA A 265 13.90 15.04 -10.91
CA ALA A 265 14.04 16.45 -11.28
C ALA A 265 13.60 17.38 -10.14
N ALA A 266 12.53 17.03 -9.40
CA ALA A 266 12.03 17.83 -8.28
C ALA A 266 13.03 17.91 -7.11
N TYR A 267 13.87 16.89 -6.91
CA TYR A 267 14.82 16.83 -5.80
C TYR A 267 16.28 17.13 -6.20
N ALA A 268 16.63 17.04 -7.49
CA ALA A 268 18.01 17.17 -8.00
C ALA A 268 18.67 18.51 -7.63
N GLY A 269 17.90 19.59 -7.42
CA GLY A 269 18.41 20.88 -6.99
C GLY A 269 18.99 20.91 -5.57
N CYS A 270 18.49 20.04 -4.69
CA CYS A 270 18.78 20.04 -3.26
C CYS A 270 19.50 18.77 -2.77
N PHE A 271 19.51 17.70 -3.54
CA PHE A 271 20.07 16.40 -3.15
C PHE A 271 21.13 15.91 -4.14
N ASP A 272 22.14 15.22 -3.62
CA ASP A 272 23.02 14.36 -4.39
C ASP A 272 22.32 13.00 -4.49
N LEU A 273 21.59 12.80 -5.60
CA LEU A 273 20.79 11.61 -5.83
C LEU A 273 21.64 10.44 -6.27
N GLU A 274 21.41 9.30 -5.63
CA GLU A 274 22.04 8.01 -5.96
C GLU A 274 21.40 7.38 -7.20
N PRO A 275 22.00 6.29 -7.76
CA PRO A 275 21.34 5.48 -8.78
C PRO A 275 19.98 4.96 -8.27
N THR A 276 19.00 5.02 -9.15
CA THR A 276 17.66 4.54 -8.85
C THR A 276 17.66 3.02 -8.66
N ALA A 277 17.09 2.53 -7.56
CA ALA A 277 16.84 1.11 -7.37
C ALA A 277 15.48 0.74 -7.94
N THR A 278 15.38 -0.43 -8.58
CA THR A 278 14.16 -0.88 -9.27
C THR A 278 13.78 -2.29 -8.83
N LEU A 279 12.49 -2.52 -8.63
CA LEU A 279 11.91 -3.85 -8.35
C LEU A 279 10.49 -3.90 -8.93
N ASP A 280 10.22 -4.88 -9.80
CA ASP A 280 8.90 -5.14 -10.40
C ASP A 280 8.20 -3.89 -10.98
N GLY A 281 8.95 -3.06 -11.73
CA GLY A 281 8.43 -1.83 -12.34
C GLY A 281 8.31 -0.62 -11.40
N TRP A 282 8.57 -0.80 -10.09
CA TRP A 282 8.62 0.25 -9.10
C TRP A 282 10.05 0.69 -8.78
N VAL A 283 10.19 1.92 -8.32
CA VAL A 283 11.53 2.45 -8.03
C VAL A 283 11.62 3.08 -6.64
N ARG A 284 12.87 3.11 -6.14
CA ARG A 284 13.29 3.95 -5.02
C ARG A 284 14.36 4.92 -5.49
N ILE A 285 14.16 6.19 -5.15
CA ILE A 285 15.10 7.28 -5.34
C ILE A 285 15.66 7.64 -3.96
N SER A 286 16.97 7.62 -3.80
CA SER A 286 17.63 7.99 -2.55
C SER A 286 18.74 9.01 -2.80
N GLY A 287 19.15 9.70 -1.74
CA GLY A 287 20.20 10.69 -1.84
C GLY A 287 20.54 11.38 -0.53
N THR A 288 21.51 12.27 -0.58
CA THR A 288 21.98 13.09 0.55
C THR A 288 21.67 14.53 0.28
N ARG A 289 21.06 15.25 1.27
CA ARG A 289 20.76 16.66 1.15
C ARG A 289 22.06 17.49 1.09
N ARG A 290 22.16 18.31 0.06
CA ARG A 290 23.21 19.32 -0.07
C ARG A 290 22.96 20.52 0.83
N ARG A 291 23.89 21.44 0.81
CA ARG A 291 23.77 22.74 1.49
C ARG A 291 22.66 23.61 0.93
#